data_620d03e6f0ac86d287b80df480e63a58
#
_entry.id   620d03e6f0ac86d287b80df480e63a58
#
_cell.length_a   1.000
_cell.length_b   1.000
_cell.length_c   1.000
_cell.angle_alpha   90.00
_cell.angle_beta   90.00
_cell.angle_gamma   90.00
#
_symmetry.space_group_name_H-M   'P 1'
#
loop_
_entity.id
_entity.type
_entity.pdbx_description
1 polymer ?
#
loop_
_entity_poly.entity_id
_entity_poly.type
_entity_poly.pdbx_seq_one_letter_code
_entity_poly.pdbx_strand_id
1 'polypeptide(L)'
;MTTGPVLAVVTAMAAPMALAENRIDTQMLTAPDMAAYGDEAIGVRQLDLVHKDQIDILSIDPAADKPETLPRYDRPLTVEVWYPAAEGATGDTAIKAFIRDGKTEVTLQGKAMRDADPAQPDAAYPLVIVSHGYPGNRFLMSHLAENIASK
;
A
#
# COMPACT_ATOMS: atom_id res chain seq x y z
N MET A 1 0.80 31.79 -62.10
CA MET A 1 -0.08 31.32 -61.05
C MET A 1 0.68 30.30 -60.21
N THR A 2 1.23 30.77 -59.08
CA THR A 2 2.00 29.91 -58.17
C THR A 2 1.17 29.66 -56.91
N THR A 3 0.68 28.46 -56.76
CA THR A 3 -0.02 27.97 -55.55
C THR A 3 1.01 27.50 -54.52
N GLY A 4 1.15 28.27 -53.44
CA GLY A 4 1.99 27.88 -52.29
C GLY A 4 1.28 26.83 -51.41
N PRO A 5 2.03 25.96 -50.70
CA PRO A 5 1.44 24.97 -49.81
C PRO A 5 0.88 25.62 -48.55
N VAL A 6 -0.35 25.26 -48.19
CA VAL A 6 -0.97 25.59 -46.90
C VAL A 6 -0.49 24.57 -45.88
N LEU A 7 0.29 25.04 -44.90
CA LEU A 7 0.72 24.23 -43.78
C LEU A 7 -0.40 24.19 -42.73
N ALA A 8 -1.06 23.01 -42.59
CA ALA A 8 -2.06 22.83 -41.55
C ALA A 8 -1.32 22.46 -40.22
N VAL A 9 -1.39 23.38 -39.26
CA VAL A 9 -0.91 23.12 -37.88
C VAL A 9 -2.00 22.35 -37.13
N VAL A 10 -1.76 21.08 -36.90
CA VAL A 10 -2.59 20.25 -36.02
C VAL A 10 -2.14 20.48 -34.58
N THR A 11 -2.89 21.26 -33.85
CA THR A 11 -2.70 21.44 -32.40
C THR A 11 -3.31 20.22 -31.69
N ALA A 12 -2.47 19.29 -31.24
CA ALA A 12 -2.90 18.20 -30.37
C ALA A 12 -3.26 18.78 -28.99
N MET A 13 -4.54 18.85 -28.69
CA MET A 13 -5.01 19.12 -27.32
C MET A 13 -4.74 17.88 -26.47
N ALA A 14 -3.73 17.93 -25.60
CA ALA A 14 -3.58 16.96 -24.54
C ALA A 14 -4.76 17.13 -23.58
N ALA A 15 -5.66 16.15 -23.55
CA ALA A 15 -6.69 16.10 -22.52
C ALA A 15 -6.00 15.99 -21.15
N PRO A 16 -6.41 16.77 -20.14
CA PRO A 16 -5.89 16.58 -18.80
C PRO A 16 -6.22 15.15 -18.36
N MET A 17 -5.21 14.36 -18.02
CA MET A 17 -5.42 13.09 -17.32
C MET A 17 -6.05 13.47 -15.98
N ALA A 18 -7.34 13.21 -15.82
CA ALA A 18 -7.99 13.28 -14.53
C ALA A 18 -7.30 12.22 -13.66
N LEU A 19 -6.55 12.67 -12.66
CA LEU A 19 -6.10 11.80 -11.58
C LEU A 19 -7.36 11.16 -11.01
N ALA A 20 -7.43 9.81 -11.05
CA ALA A 20 -8.55 9.10 -10.46
C ALA A 20 -8.58 9.43 -8.96
N GLU A 21 -9.57 10.19 -8.55
CA GLU A 21 -9.76 10.55 -7.15
C GLU A 21 -10.07 9.27 -6.36
N ASN A 22 -9.34 9.03 -5.29
CA ASN A 22 -9.57 7.86 -4.46
C ASN A 22 -10.95 8.02 -3.76
N ARG A 23 -11.86 7.06 -3.99
CA ARG A 23 -13.21 7.09 -3.40
C ARG A 23 -13.22 7.24 -1.87
N ILE A 24 -12.19 6.73 -1.21
CA ILE A 24 -12.07 6.79 0.26
C ILE A 24 -11.81 8.23 0.70
N ASP A 25 -11.04 8.99 -0.05
CA ASP A 25 -10.72 10.39 0.26
C ASP A 25 -11.92 11.33 0.05
N THR A 26 -12.89 10.92 -0.76
CA THR A 26 -14.08 11.71 -1.09
C THR A 26 -15.32 11.35 -0.27
N GLN A 27 -15.25 10.29 0.57
CA GLN A 27 -16.37 9.94 1.42
C GLN A 27 -16.66 11.04 2.45
N MET A 28 -17.94 11.46 2.48
CA MET A 28 -18.43 12.33 3.55
C MET A 28 -18.23 11.64 4.89
N LEU A 29 -17.51 12.31 5.77
CA LEU A 29 -17.22 11.82 7.10
C LEU A 29 -18.49 11.95 7.96
N THR A 30 -19.18 10.84 8.15
CA THR A 30 -20.25 10.74 9.17
C THR A 30 -19.69 10.37 10.55
N ALA A 31 -18.40 9.98 10.58
CA ALA A 31 -17.67 9.70 11.80
C ALA A 31 -17.08 11.00 12.38
N PRO A 32 -16.88 11.05 13.68
CA PRO A 32 -16.41 12.24 14.38
C PRO A 32 -14.97 12.63 14.02
N ASP A 33 -14.50 13.68 14.65
CA ASP A 33 -13.29 14.49 14.46
C ASP A 33 -11.97 13.75 14.13
N MET A 34 -11.90 12.43 14.36
CA MET A 34 -10.71 11.61 14.11
C MET A 34 -10.60 11.04 12.68
N ALA A 35 -11.63 11.21 11.85
CA ALA A 35 -11.67 10.61 10.52
C ALA A 35 -10.87 11.38 9.46
N ALA A 36 -10.60 12.66 9.68
CA ALA A 36 -9.71 13.43 8.82
C ALA A 36 -8.25 12.94 8.96
N TYR A 37 -7.48 13.06 7.88
CA TYR A 37 -6.03 12.89 7.96
C TYR A 37 -5.43 13.99 8.85
N GLY A 38 -4.35 13.67 9.54
CA GLY A 38 -3.51 14.64 10.23
C GLY A 38 -2.59 15.37 9.28
N ASP A 39 -1.70 16.19 9.84
CA ASP A 39 -0.83 17.09 9.08
C ASP A 39 0.55 16.48 8.77
N GLU A 40 0.85 15.30 9.33
CA GLU A 40 2.14 14.65 9.11
C GLU A 40 2.26 14.09 7.68
N ALA A 41 3.42 14.28 7.07
CA ALA A 41 3.80 13.55 5.86
C ALA A 41 3.89 12.05 6.20
N ILE A 42 3.49 11.19 5.25
CA ILE A 42 3.40 9.75 5.51
C ILE A 42 4.44 9.01 4.67
N GLY A 43 5.27 8.20 5.33
CA GLY A 43 6.14 7.23 4.69
C GLY A 43 5.57 5.82 4.78
N VAL A 44 5.97 4.96 3.85
CA VAL A 44 5.65 3.53 3.89
C VAL A 44 6.85 2.70 3.48
N ARG A 45 7.10 1.60 4.19
CA ARG A 45 8.22 0.68 3.89
C ARG A 45 7.80 -0.76 4.04
N GLN A 46 8.32 -1.62 3.16
CA GLN A 46 8.16 -3.06 3.29
C GLN A 46 9.23 -3.64 4.20
N LEU A 47 8.84 -4.55 5.07
CA LEU A 47 9.74 -5.40 5.83
C LEU A 47 9.48 -6.87 5.49
N ASP A 48 10.53 -7.61 5.16
CA ASP A 48 10.47 -9.03 4.91
C ASP A 48 10.98 -9.78 6.15
N LEU A 49 10.03 -10.17 6.98
CA LEU A 49 10.30 -10.91 8.22
C LEU A 49 10.18 -12.41 7.97
N VAL A 50 10.79 -13.23 8.83
CA VAL A 50 10.72 -14.67 8.76
C VAL A 50 10.38 -15.23 10.13
N HIS A 51 9.27 -15.98 10.22
CA HIS A 51 8.94 -16.77 11.39
C HIS A 51 9.48 -18.17 11.20
N LYS A 52 10.59 -18.45 11.85
CA LYS A 52 11.34 -19.71 11.67
C LYS A 52 10.60 -20.91 12.24
N ASP A 53 10.90 -22.07 11.67
CA ASP A 53 10.53 -23.38 12.18
C ASP A 53 9.02 -23.57 12.43
N GLN A 54 8.18 -23.08 11.51
CA GLN A 54 6.74 -23.23 11.59
C GLN A 54 6.28 -24.56 10.98
N ILE A 55 5.14 -25.09 11.46
CA ILE A 55 4.53 -26.27 10.83
C ILE A 55 4.03 -25.89 9.44
N ASP A 56 4.46 -26.65 8.42
CA ASP A 56 3.98 -26.49 7.05
C ASP A 56 2.68 -27.28 6.86
N ILE A 57 1.57 -26.66 7.20
CA ILE A 57 0.23 -27.24 7.10
C ILE A 57 -0.11 -27.64 5.66
N LEU A 58 0.40 -26.92 4.67
CA LEU A 58 0.10 -27.17 3.25
C LEU A 58 0.83 -28.40 2.71
N SER A 59 1.91 -28.82 3.36
CA SER A 59 2.65 -30.04 3.03
C SER A 59 2.17 -31.27 3.77
N ILE A 60 1.12 -31.16 4.60
CA ILE A 60 0.50 -32.30 5.28
C ILE A 60 -0.57 -32.90 4.36
N ASP A 61 -0.41 -34.17 3.99
CA ASP A 61 -1.48 -34.92 3.30
C ASP A 61 -2.56 -35.34 4.33
N PRO A 62 -3.79 -34.79 4.23
CA PRO A 62 -4.86 -35.11 5.16
C PRO A 62 -5.38 -36.56 5.00
N ALA A 63 -5.05 -37.26 3.91
CA ALA A 63 -5.44 -38.64 3.65
C ALA A 63 -4.38 -39.67 4.06
N ALA A 64 -3.17 -39.24 4.39
CA ALA A 64 -2.10 -40.10 4.87
C ALA A 64 -2.21 -40.36 6.36
N ASP A 65 -1.60 -41.46 6.80
CA ASP A 65 -1.40 -41.72 8.23
C ASP A 65 -0.63 -40.56 8.87
N LYS A 66 -0.95 -40.28 10.13
CA LYS A 66 -0.30 -39.19 10.86
C LYS A 66 1.22 -39.37 10.87
N PRO A 67 2.01 -38.45 10.31
CA PRO A 67 3.45 -38.57 10.30
C PRO A 67 4.03 -38.49 11.72
N GLU A 68 5.11 -39.23 11.99
CA GLU A 68 5.83 -39.14 13.27
C GLU A 68 6.36 -37.72 13.53
N THR A 69 6.79 -37.03 12.45
CA THR A 69 7.25 -35.65 12.51
C THR A 69 6.48 -34.80 11.51
N LEU A 70 6.00 -33.65 11.96
CA LEU A 70 5.32 -32.71 11.09
C LEU A 70 6.34 -31.93 10.22
N PRO A 71 6.03 -31.72 8.93
CA PRO A 71 6.89 -30.91 8.07
C PRO A 71 6.98 -29.46 8.61
N ARG A 72 8.15 -28.87 8.48
CA ARG A 72 8.42 -27.52 8.97
C ARG A 72 9.05 -26.65 7.89
N TYR A 73 8.85 -25.36 8.00
CA TYR A 73 9.41 -24.37 7.09
C TYR A 73 9.64 -23.04 7.78
N ASP A 74 10.46 -22.22 7.19
CA ASP A 74 10.64 -20.83 7.59
C ASP A 74 9.57 -19.99 6.90
N ARG A 75 8.54 -19.58 7.66
CA ARG A 75 7.39 -18.87 7.13
C ARG A 75 7.75 -17.41 6.83
N PRO A 76 7.68 -16.97 5.56
CA PRO A 76 7.86 -15.58 5.22
C PRO A 76 6.66 -14.75 5.70
N LEU A 77 6.96 -13.57 6.26
CA LEU A 77 5.98 -12.60 6.72
C LEU A 77 6.35 -11.23 6.15
N THR A 78 5.77 -10.87 5.02
CA THR A 78 5.94 -9.54 4.46
C THR A 78 4.97 -8.56 5.11
N VAL A 79 5.50 -7.50 5.68
CA VAL A 79 4.76 -6.47 6.41
C VAL A 79 4.95 -5.12 5.74
N GLU A 80 3.87 -4.35 5.61
CA GLU A 80 3.96 -2.93 5.28
C GLU A 80 3.94 -2.13 6.58
N VAL A 81 4.81 -1.14 6.68
CA VAL A 81 4.90 -0.25 7.85
C VAL A 81 4.67 1.17 7.37
N TRP A 82 3.64 1.82 7.88
CA TRP A 82 3.35 3.24 7.68
C TRP A 82 3.84 4.03 8.88
N TYR A 83 4.41 5.19 8.63
CA TYR A 83 5.04 6.01 9.67
C TYR A 83 5.03 7.48 9.27
N PRO A 84 5.10 8.41 10.22
CA PRO A 84 5.36 9.81 9.92
C PRO A 84 6.70 9.98 9.21
N ALA A 85 6.70 10.61 8.04
CA ALA A 85 7.90 10.87 7.26
C ALA A 85 8.55 12.19 7.65
N ALA A 86 9.83 12.33 7.35
CA ALA A 86 10.56 13.57 7.56
C ALA A 86 9.90 14.73 6.80
N GLU A 87 9.99 15.94 7.34
CA GLU A 87 9.51 17.15 6.70
C GLU A 87 10.16 17.32 5.31
N GLY A 88 9.35 17.64 4.31
CA GLY A 88 9.80 17.79 2.92
C GLY A 88 10.15 16.47 2.21
N ALA A 89 9.85 15.32 2.81
CA ALA A 89 10.02 14.03 2.15
C ALA A 89 9.24 13.98 0.82
N THR A 90 9.82 13.31 -0.15
CA THR A 90 9.22 13.08 -1.47
C THR A 90 9.35 11.61 -1.85
N GLY A 91 8.43 11.11 -2.66
CA GLY A 91 8.47 9.71 -3.07
C GLY A 91 7.27 9.32 -3.92
N ASP A 92 7.32 8.10 -4.46
CA ASP A 92 6.18 7.52 -5.17
C ASP A 92 5.10 7.11 -4.16
N THR A 93 3.86 7.50 -4.42
CA THR A 93 2.70 7.17 -3.59
C THR A 93 1.87 6.02 -4.17
N ALA A 94 2.28 5.45 -5.30
CA ALA A 94 1.62 4.31 -5.90
C ALA A 94 1.91 3.02 -5.12
N ILE A 95 0.86 2.28 -4.82
CA ILE A 95 0.92 0.97 -4.16
C ILE A 95 0.63 -0.09 -5.20
N LYS A 96 1.61 -0.97 -5.46
CA LYS A 96 1.41 -2.16 -6.28
C LYS A 96 0.85 -3.28 -5.43
N ALA A 97 -0.34 -3.73 -5.77
CA ALA A 97 -1.06 -4.76 -5.05
C ALA A 97 -1.64 -5.80 -6.02
N PHE A 98 -2.11 -6.91 -5.49
CA PHE A 98 -2.82 -7.91 -6.28
C PHE A 98 -4.30 -7.91 -5.93
N ILE A 99 -5.15 -8.09 -6.94
CA ILE A 99 -6.56 -8.34 -6.68
C ILE A 99 -6.75 -9.75 -6.07
N ARG A 100 -7.99 -10.10 -5.78
CA ARG A 100 -8.34 -11.35 -5.05
C ARG A 100 -7.79 -12.63 -5.67
N ASP A 101 -7.48 -12.65 -6.97
CA ASP A 101 -6.91 -13.82 -7.64
C ASP A 101 -5.43 -14.06 -7.29
N GLY A 102 -4.78 -13.11 -6.61
CA GLY A 102 -3.38 -13.18 -6.22
C GLY A 102 -2.38 -13.13 -7.38
N LYS A 103 -2.83 -12.83 -8.59
CA LYS A 103 -2.03 -12.86 -9.83
C LYS A 103 -2.09 -11.54 -10.61
N THR A 104 -3.27 -10.93 -10.66
CA THR A 104 -3.48 -9.68 -11.41
C THR A 104 -3.02 -8.50 -10.57
N GLU A 105 -1.92 -7.88 -11.00
CA GLU A 105 -1.40 -6.67 -10.35
C GLU A 105 -2.30 -5.46 -10.67
N VAL A 106 -2.53 -4.64 -9.67
CA VAL A 106 -3.22 -3.36 -9.77
C VAL A 106 -2.43 -2.29 -9.04
N THR A 107 -2.56 -1.06 -9.49
CA THR A 107 -1.97 0.10 -8.82
C THR A 107 -3.07 0.84 -8.05
N LEU A 108 -2.86 1.00 -6.75
CA LEU A 108 -3.67 1.83 -5.87
C LEU A 108 -2.98 3.18 -5.69
N GLN A 109 -3.75 4.25 -5.60
CA GLN A 109 -3.22 5.56 -5.22
C GLN A 109 -3.34 5.71 -3.70
N GLY A 110 -2.20 5.89 -3.05
CA GLY A 110 -2.08 6.19 -1.63
C GLY A 110 -1.61 7.61 -1.40
N LYS A 111 -1.37 7.93 -0.15
CA LYS A 111 -0.76 9.19 0.31
C LYS A 111 0.67 8.97 0.83
N ALA A 112 0.98 7.75 1.25
CA ALA A 112 2.27 7.41 1.82
C ALA A 112 3.35 7.29 0.73
N MET A 113 4.47 7.93 0.96
CA MET A 113 5.64 7.93 0.08
C MET A 113 6.49 6.68 0.33
N ARG A 114 6.73 5.90 -0.72
CA ARG A 114 7.53 4.67 -0.65
C ARG A 114 8.97 4.99 -0.23
N ASP A 115 9.44 4.30 0.82
CA ASP A 115 10.79 4.35 1.37
C ASP A 115 11.27 5.75 1.80
N ALA A 116 10.34 6.69 2.04
CA ALA A 116 10.66 8.01 2.58
C ALA A 116 11.40 7.89 3.92
N ASP A 117 12.29 8.84 4.22
CA ASP A 117 12.95 8.88 5.50
C ASP A 117 11.92 9.13 6.62
N PRO A 118 12.01 8.41 7.74
CA PRO A 118 11.11 8.61 8.87
C PRO A 118 11.40 9.93 9.58
N ALA A 119 10.36 10.55 10.11
CA ALA A 119 10.53 11.65 11.05
C ALA A 119 11.36 11.21 12.27
N GLN A 120 12.06 12.15 12.87
CA GLN A 120 12.90 11.94 14.06
C GLN A 120 12.24 12.62 15.26
N PRO A 121 11.24 11.97 15.89
CA PRO A 121 10.55 12.56 17.04
C PRO A 121 11.42 12.52 18.30
N ASP A 122 11.15 13.40 19.26
CA ASP A 122 11.78 13.39 20.58
C ASP A 122 11.41 12.15 21.40
N ALA A 123 10.25 11.53 21.11
CA ALA A 123 9.77 10.31 21.75
C ALA A 123 9.32 9.29 20.69
N ALA A 124 9.43 8.00 21.02
CA ALA A 124 8.99 6.95 20.12
C ALA A 124 7.47 7.02 19.85
N TYR A 125 7.10 6.83 18.59
CA TYR A 125 5.69 6.68 18.22
C TYR A 125 5.09 5.38 18.78
N PRO A 126 3.79 5.36 19.11
CA PRO A 126 3.11 4.14 19.50
C PRO A 126 3.06 3.16 18.33
N LEU A 127 3.31 1.88 18.59
CA LEU A 127 3.15 0.83 17.61
C LEU A 127 1.68 0.40 17.52
N VAL A 128 1.09 0.53 16.33
CA VAL A 128 -0.26 0.03 16.02
C VAL A 128 -0.15 -1.12 15.02
N ILE A 129 -0.72 -2.27 15.36
CA ILE A 129 -0.76 -3.43 14.47
C ILE A 129 -2.16 -3.57 13.86
N VAL A 130 -2.23 -3.52 12.53
CA VAL A 130 -3.46 -3.72 11.76
C VAL A 130 -3.40 -5.10 11.10
N SER A 131 -4.28 -6.01 11.51
CA SER A 131 -4.42 -7.32 10.90
C SER A 131 -5.60 -7.34 9.95
N HIS A 132 -5.36 -7.65 8.67
CA HIS A 132 -6.43 -7.78 7.68
C HIS A 132 -7.23 -9.08 7.88
N GLY A 133 -8.48 -9.09 7.41
CA GLY A 133 -9.31 -10.30 7.40
C GLY A 133 -9.03 -11.20 6.19
N TYR A 134 -9.71 -12.37 6.17
CA TYR A 134 -9.69 -13.28 5.03
C TYR A 134 -10.95 -13.10 4.16
N PRO A 135 -10.85 -13.06 2.84
CA PRO A 135 -9.62 -12.97 2.03
C PRO A 135 -9.13 -11.51 1.97
N GLY A 136 -7.88 -11.31 2.28
CA GLY A 136 -7.27 -9.99 2.25
C GLY A 136 -5.76 -10.05 2.08
N ASN A 137 -5.14 -8.90 2.02
CA ASN A 137 -3.69 -8.75 1.96
C ASN A 137 -3.24 -7.53 2.77
N ARG A 138 -1.94 -7.34 2.90
CA ARG A 138 -1.33 -6.26 3.69
C ARG A 138 -1.74 -4.84 3.27
N PHE A 139 -2.31 -4.66 2.07
CA PHE A 139 -2.77 -3.36 1.58
C PHE A 139 -4.25 -3.08 1.81
N LEU A 140 -5.03 -4.09 2.25
CA LEU A 140 -6.48 -3.96 2.40
C LEU A 140 -6.89 -2.78 3.27
N MET A 141 -6.12 -2.52 4.32
CA MET A 141 -6.38 -1.45 5.29
C MET A 141 -5.37 -0.29 5.17
N SER A 142 -4.74 -0.12 4.00
CA SER A 142 -3.74 0.93 3.78
C SER A 142 -4.24 2.33 4.13
N HIS A 143 -5.48 2.66 3.75
CA HIS A 143 -6.12 3.94 4.05
C HIS A 143 -6.23 4.22 5.56
N LEU A 144 -6.50 3.19 6.36
CA LEU A 144 -6.54 3.33 7.83
C LEU A 144 -5.12 3.51 8.39
N ALA A 145 -4.17 2.72 7.89
CA ALA A 145 -2.78 2.82 8.33
C ALA A 145 -2.17 4.19 7.98
N GLU A 146 -2.43 4.70 6.77
CA GLU A 146 -2.04 6.05 6.37
C GLU A 146 -2.68 7.13 7.25
N ASN A 147 -3.98 7.00 7.55
CA ASN A 147 -4.68 7.96 8.41
C ASN A 147 -4.09 7.99 9.82
N ILE A 148 -3.77 6.83 10.40
CA ILE A 148 -3.12 6.76 11.72
C ILE A 148 -1.71 7.37 11.66
N ALA A 149 -0.93 7.04 10.64
CA ALA A 149 0.45 7.54 10.50
C ALA A 149 0.52 9.04 10.20
N SER A 150 -0.58 9.68 9.80
CA SER A 150 -0.65 11.12 9.55
C SER A 150 -0.86 11.97 10.80
N LYS A 151 -1.03 11.36 11.98
CA LYS A 151 -1.35 12.00 13.28
C LYS A 151 -0.24 11.90 14.28
#